data_bbcca79cfdb64ec84ca03f29d562958c
#
_entry.id   bbcca79cfdb64ec84ca03f29d562958c
#
_cell.length_a   1.000
_cell.length_b   1.000
_cell.length_c   1.000
_cell.angle_alpha   90.00
_cell.angle_beta   90.00
_cell.angle_gamma   90.00
#
_symmetry.space_group_name_H-M   'P 1'
#
loop_
_entity.id
_entity.type
_entity.pdbx_description
1 polymer ?
#
loop_
_entity_poly.entity_id
_entity_poly.type
_entity_poly.pdbx_seq_one_letter_code
_entity_poly.pdbx_strand_id
1 'polypeptide(L)'
;MTHRISRRSVLAGGAALLSYAAFAPRAFSEEARLRLLWWGSQTRADRTNKVSELFKTANPGLAINGEFLGWSDYWPRLATQVAGGNAPDVIQMDYRYIVEYARRGALAPLDSYLGSVLKVEDFDQVQIKGGSVDGKLYGISLGANSTAMMVNTVAFEEAGVDLPTPATTWDELARMGLEITKAGKRKGYYGLSDGSGVEPLLENWLRQRGKALFTADGKIAYDANDGAEWFAMWQKMREDKACVPADIQALDQFNIETSPLSLGKAATSYAHSNQLVGYQAINKDKIVLSSHALISKDAKGGHYRKPSMFFSVSAKTSDPELGAKYVNFFVKDPEAAKILGVERGVPESASVREALAPSLDDLGRAALEYVSGLGALAGDLPPPPPSGAGEAELALRRVAEQVAFGQLDAKQGGETLVNEVTQILSRG
;
A
#
# COMPACT_ATOMS: atom_id res chain seq x y z
N MET A 1 69.36 -50.83 13.48
CA MET A 1 69.34 -49.91 14.66
C MET A 1 67.92 -49.45 14.93
N THR A 2 67.27 -50.10 15.87
CA THR A 2 65.86 -49.83 16.24
C THR A 2 65.83 -48.94 17.46
N HIS A 3 65.45 -47.68 17.33
CA HIS A 3 65.24 -46.75 18.48
C HIS A 3 63.92 -47.10 19.14
N ARG A 4 63.99 -47.61 20.38
CA ARG A 4 62.81 -47.75 21.26
C ARG A 4 62.49 -46.39 21.92
N ILE A 5 61.30 -45.85 21.64
CA ILE A 5 60.77 -44.67 22.29
C ILE A 5 60.33 -45.05 23.68
N SER A 6 60.88 -44.41 24.71
CA SER A 6 60.60 -44.63 26.13
C SER A 6 59.23 -44.03 26.51
N ARG A 7 58.50 -44.77 27.37
CA ARG A 7 57.21 -44.34 27.93
C ARG A 7 57.24 -43.01 28.72
N ARG A 8 58.43 -42.49 29.05
CA ARG A 8 58.57 -41.21 29.73
C ARG A 8 58.52 -40.01 28.80
N SER A 9 58.70 -40.18 27.53
CA SER A 9 58.64 -39.09 26.54
C SER A 9 57.18 -38.77 26.10
N VAL A 10 56.23 -39.61 26.40
CA VAL A 10 54.81 -39.44 26.07
C VAL A 10 54.06 -38.58 27.11
N LEU A 11 54.57 -38.58 28.38
CA LEU A 11 53.92 -37.78 29.44
C LEU A 11 54.33 -36.32 29.47
N ALA A 12 55.42 -35.91 28.84
CA ALA A 12 55.84 -34.52 28.77
C ALA A 12 55.18 -33.74 27.59
N GLY A 13 54.57 -34.45 26.59
CA GLY A 13 53.84 -33.82 25.48
C GLY A 13 52.36 -33.53 25.78
N GLY A 14 51.80 -34.12 26.85
CA GLY A 14 50.39 -33.96 27.20
C GLY A 14 50.03 -32.68 27.97
N ALA A 15 51.04 -32.06 28.63
CA ALA A 15 50.78 -30.87 29.44
C ALA A 15 50.87 -29.55 28.68
N ALA A 16 51.41 -29.57 27.44
CA ALA A 16 51.49 -28.35 26.60
C ALA A 16 50.24 -28.12 25.71
N LEU A 17 49.34 -29.11 25.62
CA LEU A 17 48.12 -29.01 24.79
C LEU A 17 46.90 -28.51 25.60
N LEU A 18 46.97 -28.44 26.92
CA LEU A 18 45.89 -27.94 27.77
C LEU A 18 45.91 -26.42 28.03
N SER A 19 46.99 -25.72 27.64
CA SER A 19 47.13 -24.28 27.80
C SER A 19 46.71 -23.45 26.57
N TYR A 20 46.36 -24.10 25.44
CA TYR A 20 45.91 -23.44 24.23
C TYR A 20 44.39 -23.37 24.09
N ALA A 21 43.64 -23.99 25.02
CA ALA A 21 42.18 -23.99 24.99
C ALA A 21 41.54 -22.73 25.66
N ALA A 22 42.34 -21.79 26.15
CA ALA A 22 41.86 -20.57 26.83
C ALA A 22 41.81 -19.33 25.92
N PHE A 23 42.21 -19.45 24.66
CA PHE A 23 42.05 -18.42 23.63
C PHE A 23 41.25 -18.96 22.43
N ALA A 24 40.14 -19.64 22.68
CA ALA A 24 39.14 -19.73 21.65
C ALA A 24 38.63 -18.26 21.41
N PRO A 25 38.76 -17.74 20.17
CA PRO A 25 38.10 -16.48 19.89
C PRO A 25 36.63 -16.68 20.29
N ARG A 26 36.12 -15.78 21.15
CA ARG A 26 34.68 -15.72 21.41
C ARG A 26 34.02 -15.80 20.05
N ALA A 27 33.16 -16.79 19.89
CA ALA A 27 32.30 -16.85 18.73
C ALA A 27 31.79 -15.43 18.49
N PHE A 28 32.03 -14.87 17.32
CA PHE A 28 31.43 -13.63 16.91
C PHE A 28 29.95 -13.78 17.22
N SER A 29 29.42 -12.97 18.12
CA SER A 29 27.99 -12.83 18.30
C SER A 29 27.45 -12.61 16.87
N GLU A 30 26.61 -13.52 16.42
CA GLU A 30 25.96 -13.37 15.12
C GLU A 30 25.36 -11.96 15.12
N GLU A 31 25.82 -11.12 14.19
CA GLU A 31 25.44 -9.70 14.14
C GLU A 31 23.94 -9.68 14.01
N ALA A 32 23.24 -9.05 14.97
CA ALA A 32 21.78 -9.01 14.97
C ALA A 32 21.33 -8.46 13.61
N ARG A 33 20.43 -9.16 12.95
CA ARG A 33 20.04 -8.84 11.57
C ARG A 33 18.54 -8.68 11.45
N LEU A 34 18.11 -7.64 10.73
CA LEU A 34 16.71 -7.37 10.41
C LEU A 34 16.55 -7.24 8.90
N ARG A 35 15.63 -8.00 8.33
CA ARG A 35 15.27 -7.95 6.91
C ARG A 35 13.90 -7.30 6.77
N LEU A 36 13.81 -6.30 5.88
CA LEU A 36 12.57 -5.60 5.62
C LEU A 36 12.14 -5.78 4.16
N LEU A 37 10.85 -5.90 3.93
CA LEU A 37 10.27 -5.89 2.58
C LEU A 37 9.07 -4.93 2.54
N TRP A 38 9.07 -4.04 1.55
CA TRP A 38 7.96 -3.10 1.34
C TRP A 38 7.71 -2.84 -0.14
N TRP A 39 6.50 -2.36 -0.46
CA TRP A 39 6.21 -1.82 -1.79
C TRP A 39 6.23 -0.31 -1.76
N GLY A 40 6.48 0.32 -2.91
CA GLY A 40 6.35 1.74 -3.07
C GLY A 40 7.27 2.33 -4.14
N SER A 41 7.27 3.65 -4.21
CA SER A 41 8.13 4.43 -5.10
C SER A 41 9.58 4.50 -4.59
N GLN A 42 10.48 5.02 -5.42
CA GLN A 42 11.84 5.33 -5.02
C GLN A 42 11.87 6.31 -3.83
N THR A 43 11.00 7.32 -3.82
CA THR A 43 10.88 8.26 -2.68
C THR A 43 10.58 7.54 -1.38
N ARG A 44 9.70 6.53 -1.39
CA ARG A 44 9.42 5.70 -0.22
C ARG A 44 10.64 4.91 0.22
N ALA A 45 11.36 4.32 -0.74
CA ALA A 45 12.56 3.55 -0.46
C ALA A 45 13.63 4.42 0.20
N ASP A 46 13.89 5.61 -0.33
CA ASP A 46 14.88 6.54 0.21
C ASP A 46 14.55 6.97 1.64
N ARG A 47 13.29 7.27 1.94
CA ARG A 47 12.83 7.62 3.28
C ARG A 47 12.93 6.43 4.25
N THR A 48 12.53 5.24 3.82
CA THR A 48 12.61 4.01 4.64
C THR A 48 14.06 3.69 4.99
N ASN A 49 14.96 3.78 4.01
CA ASN A 49 16.38 3.52 4.22
C ASN A 49 17.00 4.55 5.20
N LYS A 50 16.64 5.84 5.11
CA LYS A 50 17.09 6.86 6.07
C LYS A 50 16.61 6.55 7.50
N VAL A 51 15.37 6.13 7.69
CA VAL A 51 14.85 5.72 9.00
C VAL A 51 15.58 4.47 9.51
N SER A 52 15.85 3.51 8.63
CA SER A 52 16.61 2.29 8.98
C SER A 52 18.03 2.64 9.44
N GLU A 53 18.71 3.57 8.78
CA GLU A 53 20.04 4.05 9.22
C GLU A 53 19.96 4.78 10.57
N LEU A 54 18.91 5.56 10.82
CA LEU A 54 18.67 6.19 12.11
C LEU A 54 18.47 5.14 13.22
N PHE A 55 17.69 4.11 12.97
CA PHE A 55 17.49 3.00 13.89
C PHE A 55 18.79 2.22 14.17
N LYS A 56 19.62 1.96 13.16
CA LYS A 56 20.93 1.33 13.30
C LYS A 56 21.86 2.15 14.18
N THR A 57 21.85 3.49 14.02
CA THR A 57 22.65 4.38 14.85
C THR A 57 22.28 4.27 16.34
N ALA A 58 21.00 4.09 16.63
CA ALA A 58 20.50 3.85 17.99
C ALA A 58 20.74 2.40 18.49
N ASN A 59 21.09 1.46 17.60
CA ASN A 59 21.28 0.04 17.90
C ASN A 59 22.61 -0.46 17.29
N PRO A 60 23.78 -0.11 17.87
CA PRO A 60 25.08 -0.50 17.32
C PRO A 60 25.24 -2.03 17.20
N GLY A 61 25.79 -2.50 16.09
CA GLY A 61 25.95 -3.93 15.79
C GLY A 61 24.73 -4.57 15.14
N LEU A 62 23.70 -3.79 14.76
CA LEU A 62 22.53 -4.27 14.00
C LEU A 62 22.76 -4.08 12.49
N ALA A 63 22.61 -5.14 11.71
CA ALA A 63 22.51 -5.07 10.25
C ALA A 63 21.06 -5.00 9.81
N ILE A 64 20.71 -4.03 8.95
CA ILE A 64 19.37 -3.94 8.35
C ILE A 64 19.48 -4.06 6.84
N ASN A 65 18.72 -4.99 6.26
CA ASN A 65 18.63 -5.19 4.80
C ASN A 65 17.20 -4.95 4.34
N GLY A 66 17.02 -3.91 3.54
CA GLY A 66 15.75 -3.55 2.94
C GLY A 66 15.65 -3.99 1.47
N GLU A 67 14.50 -4.51 1.08
CA GLU A 67 14.12 -4.80 -0.31
C GLU A 67 12.80 -4.07 -0.60
N PHE A 68 12.69 -3.41 -1.77
CA PHE A 68 11.42 -2.81 -2.19
C PHE A 68 11.10 -3.15 -3.63
N LEU A 69 9.80 -3.16 -3.94
CA LEU A 69 9.27 -3.44 -5.27
C LEU A 69 8.07 -2.53 -5.58
N GLY A 70 7.66 -2.49 -6.83
CA GLY A 70 6.36 -1.97 -7.23
C GLY A 70 5.22 -2.85 -6.69
N TRP A 71 4.01 -2.31 -6.66
CA TRP A 71 2.84 -3.00 -6.11
C TRP A 71 2.59 -4.38 -6.75
N SER A 72 2.66 -4.45 -8.09
CA SER A 72 2.34 -5.68 -8.83
C SER A 72 3.36 -6.80 -8.60
N ASP A 73 4.63 -6.47 -8.38
CA ASP A 73 5.71 -7.44 -8.17
C ASP A 73 5.85 -7.86 -6.71
N TYR A 74 5.38 -7.02 -5.80
CA TYR A 74 5.52 -7.20 -4.36
C TYR A 74 4.84 -8.48 -3.86
N TRP A 75 3.57 -8.69 -4.21
CA TRP A 75 2.77 -9.79 -3.68
C TRP A 75 3.25 -11.16 -4.17
N PRO A 76 3.55 -11.39 -5.46
CA PRO A 76 4.15 -12.64 -5.91
C PRO A 76 5.51 -12.92 -5.25
N ARG A 77 6.32 -11.87 -5.05
CA ARG A 77 7.61 -11.97 -4.36
C ARG A 77 7.45 -12.40 -2.91
N LEU A 78 6.57 -11.72 -2.17
CA LEU A 78 6.28 -12.04 -0.76
C LEU A 78 5.71 -13.45 -0.62
N ALA A 79 4.74 -13.84 -1.45
CA ALA A 79 4.15 -15.17 -1.43
C ALA A 79 5.21 -16.28 -1.63
N THR A 80 6.14 -16.07 -2.57
CA THR A 80 7.25 -17.00 -2.81
C THR A 80 8.18 -17.11 -1.60
N GLN A 81 8.54 -15.99 -0.98
CA GLN A 81 9.42 -15.97 0.19
C GLN A 81 8.75 -16.64 1.40
N VAL A 82 7.46 -16.39 1.63
CA VAL A 82 6.67 -17.02 2.71
C VAL A 82 6.56 -18.52 2.49
N ALA A 83 6.19 -18.97 1.28
CA ALA A 83 6.08 -20.39 0.95
C ALA A 83 7.43 -21.11 1.07
N GLY A 84 8.53 -20.46 0.72
CA GLY A 84 9.89 -20.99 0.85
C GLY A 84 10.45 -20.94 2.29
N GLY A 85 9.70 -20.46 3.28
CA GLY A 85 10.16 -20.33 4.67
C GLY A 85 11.26 -19.28 4.87
N ASN A 86 11.43 -18.36 3.92
CA ASN A 86 12.45 -17.30 3.92
C ASN A 86 11.83 -15.90 3.90
N ALA A 87 10.71 -15.72 4.59
CA ALA A 87 10.06 -14.42 4.73
C ALA A 87 10.99 -13.39 5.39
N PRO A 88 10.90 -12.09 5.03
CA PRO A 88 11.57 -11.01 5.77
C PRO A 88 11.04 -10.91 7.19
N ASP A 89 11.81 -10.29 8.10
CA ASP A 89 11.43 -10.15 9.50
C ASP A 89 10.31 -9.13 9.69
N VAL A 90 10.40 -7.99 9.00
CA VAL A 90 9.35 -6.95 8.96
C VAL A 90 8.81 -6.83 7.55
N ILE A 91 7.50 -6.94 7.43
CA ILE A 91 6.76 -7.04 6.17
C ILE A 91 5.76 -5.88 6.11
N GLN A 92 5.84 -5.06 5.06
CA GLN A 92 4.77 -4.09 4.82
C GLN A 92 3.52 -4.84 4.33
N MET A 93 2.39 -4.61 5.01
CA MET A 93 1.13 -5.32 4.76
C MET A 93 0.03 -4.33 4.38
N ASP A 94 -0.84 -4.73 3.47
CA ASP A 94 -2.05 -3.99 3.12
C ASP A 94 -3.28 -4.56 3.83
N TYR A 95 -4.28 -3.71 4.03
CA TYR A 95 -5.56 -4.07 4.64
C TYR A 95 -6.25 -5.22 3.90
N ARG A 96 -6.07 -5.31 2.59
CA ARG A 96 -6.62 -6.36 1.72
C ARG A 96 -6.02 -7.74 1.99
N TYR A 97 -4.74 -7.80 2.34
CA TYR A 97 -3.99 -9.05 2.44
C TYR A 97 -3.77 -9.53 3.88
N ILE A 98 -3.91 -8.64 4.88
CA ILE A 98 -3.54 -8.96 6.26
C ILE A 98 -4.31 -10.15 6.82
N VAL A 99 -5.60 -10.29 6.47
CA VAL A 99 -6.44 -11.42 6.92
C VAL A 99 -5.90 -12.74 6.40
N GLU A 100 -5.57 -12.80 5.12
CA GLU A 100 -5.03 -14.00 4.48
C GLU A 100 -3.70 -14.42 5.10
N TYR A 101 -2.75 -13.49 5.21
CA TYR A 101 -1.42 -13.79 5.74
C TYR A 101 -1.44 -14.13 7.24
N ALA A 102 -2.30 -13.48 8.03
CA ALA A 102 -2.47 -13.80 9.44
C ALA A 102 -3.07 -15.21 9.63
N ARG A 103 -4.16 -15.54 8.93
CA ARG A 103 -4.82 -16.87 9.03
C ARG A 103 -3.94 -18.00 8.52
N ARG A 104 -3.08 -17.76 7.53
CA ARG A 104 -2.06 -18.73 7.07
C ARG A 104 -0.87 -18.87 8.03
N GLY A 105 -0.84 -18.14 9.14
CA GLY A 105 0.24 -18.19 10.12
C GLY A 105 1.57 -17.63 9.60
N ALA A 106 1.53 -16.72 8.62
CA ALA A 106 2.71 -16.05 8.08
C ALA A 106 3.15 -14.85 8.95
N LEU A 107 2.24 -14.27 9.73
CA LEU A 107 2.46 -13.12 10.59
C LEU A 107 2.45 -13.53 12.06
N ALA A 108 3.31 -12.92 12.87
CA ALA A 108 3.31 -13.08 14.31
C ALA A 108 2.26 -12.17 14.97
N PRO A 109 1.51 -12.65 15.99
CA PRO A 109 0.66 -11.77 16.78
C PRO A 109 1.52 -10.80 17.61
N LEU A 110 1.08 -9.55 17.70
CA LEU A 110 1.82 -8.46 18.33
C LEU A 110 1.29 -8.09 19.71
N ASP A 111 0.23 -8.76 20.20
CA ASP A 111 -0.48 -8.42 21.44
C ASP A 111 0.44 -8.41 22.67
N SER A 112 1.38 -9.34 22.76
CA SER A 112 2.33 -9.43 23.89
C SER A 112 3.31 -8.25 23.96
N TYR A 113 3.46 -7.49 22.90
CA TYR A 113 4.34 -6.32 22.83
C TYR A 113 3.62 -5.00 23.12
N LEU A 114 2.27 -5.00 23.17
CA LEU A 114 1.48 -3.80 23.47
C LEU A 114 1.80 -3.25 24.86
N GLY A 115 1.94 -1.94 24.96
CA GLY A 115 2.26 -1.24 26.22
C GLY A 115 3.70 -1.45 26.72
N SER A 116 4.41 -2.48 26.27
CA SER A 116 5.82 -2.74 26.61
C SER A 116 6.77 -2.20 25.53
N VAL A 117 6.75 -2.80 24.35
CA VAL A 117 7.57 -2.43 23.19
C VAL A 117 6.80 -1.51 22.24
N LEU A 118 5.55 -1.85 21.93
CA LEU A 118 4.68 -1.10 21.02
C LEU A 118 3.84 -0.09 21.81
N LYS A 119 4.14 1.20 21.64
CA LYS A 119 3.49 2.34 22.32
C LYS A 119 2.45 2.98 21.42
N VAL A 120 1.32 2.32 21.25
CA VAL A 120 0.23 2.71 20.32
C VAL A 120 -1.05 3.10 21.04
N GLU A 121 -0.97 3.49 22.31
CA GLU A 121 -2.11 3.85 23.16
C GLU A 121 -2.83 5.11 22.67
N ASP A 122 -2.13 5.97 21.96
CA ASP A 122 -2.66 7.21 21.36
C ASP A 122 -3.11 7.05 19.90
N PHE A 123 -3.12 5.80 19.39
CA PHE A 123 -3.64 5.51 18.04
C PHE A 123 -5.17 5.45 18.04
N ASP A 124 -5.77 5.85 16.92
CA ASP A 124 -7.19 5.65 16.69
C ASP A 124 -7.53 4.14 16.76
N GLN A 125 -8.58 3.79 17.53
CA GLN A 125 -9.01 2.41 17.70
C GLN A 125 -9.46 1.75 16.39
N VAL A 126 -9.93 2.53 15.42
CA VAL A 126 -10.25 2.04 14.07
C VAL A 126 -8.99 1.53 13.36
N GLN A 127 -7.86 2.19 13.56
CA GLN A 127 -6.57 1.81 12.97
C GLN A 127 -6.00 0.53 13.62
N ILE A 128 -6.14 0.40 14.95
CA ILE A 128 -5.75 -0.83 15.67
C ILE A 128 -6.63 -2.00 15.24
N LYS A 129 -7.96 -1.81 15.16
CA LYS A 129 -8.88 -2.83 14.65
C LYS A 129 -8.56 -3.22 13.20
N GLY A 130 -8.17 -2.26 12.36
CA GLY A 130 -7.76 -2.52 10.98
C GLY A 130 -6.55 -3.44 10.84
N GLY A 131 -5.64 -3.44 11.83
CA GLY A 131 -4.49 -4.34 11.91
C GLY A 131 -4.77 -5.66 12.64
N SER A 132 -6.01 -5.88 13.10
CA SER A 132 -6.40 -7.04 13.90
C SER A 132 -7.17 -8.07 13.06
N VAL A 133 -6.91 -9.35 13.30
CA VAL A 133 -7.59 -10.49 12.65
C VAL A 133 -7.95 -11.50 13.74
N ASP A 134 -9.21 -11.91 13.76
CA ASP A 134 -9.74 -12.89 14.75
C ASP A 134 -9.38 -12.52 16.20
N GLY A 135 -9.43 -11.22 16.52
CA GLY A 135 -9.20 -10.68 17.87
C GLY A 135 -7.72 -10.54 18.28
N LYS A 136 -6.76 -10.79 17.37
CA LYS A 136 -5.32 -10.61 17.60
C LYS A 136 -4.77 -9.54 16.67
N LEU A 137 -3.81 -8.76 17.15
CA LEU A 137 -3.14 -7.72 16.38
C LEU A 137 -1.98 -8.30 15.56
N TYR A 138 -1.98 -8.06 14.26
CA TYR A 138 -0.95 -8.55 13.33
C TYR A 138 -0.22 -7.44 12.57
N GLY A 139 -0.72 -6.23 12.62
CA GLY A 139 -0.11 -5.10 11.91
C GLY A 139 -0.32 -3.78 12.63
N ILE A 140 0.73 -2.97 12.67
CA ILE A 140 0.68 -1.59 13.18
C ILE A 140 0.52 -0.65 12.00
N SER A 141 -0.54 0.16 12.01
CA SER A 141 -0.79 1.17 10.97
C SER A 141 0.36 2.17 10.88
N LEU A 142 0.81 2.42 9.66
CA LEU A 142 1.86 3.39 9.35
C LEU A 142 1.30 4.79 9.12
N GLY A 143 -0.03 4.93 9.14
CA GLY A 143 -0.75 6.19 9.00
C GLY A 143 -2.13 5.99 8.39
N ALA A 144 -2.99 7.02 8.43
CA ALA A 144 -4.28 7.05 7.77
C ALA A 144 -4.18 7.62 6.36
N ASN A 145 -4.97 7.09 5.46
CA ASN A 145 -5.24 7.69 4.15
C ASN A 145 -6.70 7.52 3.73
N SER A 146 -7.02 8.05 2.58
CA SER A 146 -8.24 7.73 1.83
C SER A 146 -7.91 7.64 0.35
N THR A 147 -8.80 7.07 -0.44
CA THR A 147 -8.70 7.11 -1.90
C THR A 147 -8.82 8.54 -2.41
N ALA A 148 -8.15 8.86 -3.51
CA ALA A 148 -8.14 10.20 -4.09
C ALA A 148 -7.93 10.13 -5.61
N MET A 149 -8.35 11.18 -6.28
CA MET A 149 -7.94 11.47 -7.64
C MET A 149 -6.77 12.45 -7.61
N MET A 150 -5.66 12.09 -8.25
CA MET A 150 -4.54 12.97 -8.54
C MET A 150 -4.90 13.83 -9.75
N VAL A 151 -4.73 15.14 -9.65
CA VAL A 151 -5.15 16.09 -10.69
C VAL A 151 -3.98 17.00 -11.07
N ASN A 152 -3.64 17.03 -12.35
CA ASN A 152 -2.65 17.94 -12.91
C ASN A 152 -3.30 19.31 -13.14
N THR A 153 -3.03 20.27 -12.27
CA THR A 153 -3.66 21.59 -12.30
C THR A 153 -3.30 22.38 -13.56
N VAL A 154 -2.08 22.22 -14.07
CA VAL A 154 -1.60 22.93 -15.27
C VAL A 154 -2.36 22.44 -16.53
N ALA A 155 -2.61 21.13 -16.62
CA ALA A 155 -3.37 20.59 -17.75
C ALA A 155 -4.83 21.08 -17.79
N PHE A 156 -5.46 21.25 -16.63
CA PHE A 156 -6.79 21.84 -16.50
C PHE A 156 -6.78 23.33 -16.88
N GLU A 157 -5.82 24.10 -16.37
CA GLU A 157 -5.63 25.52 -16.69
C GLU A 157 -5.39 25.75 -18.20
N GLU A 158 -4.47 24.98 -18.80
CA GLU A 158 -4.20 25.06 -20.24
C GLU A 158 -5.44 24.79 -21.10
N ALA A 159 -6.33 23.92 -20.65
CA ALA A 159 -7.58 23.61 -21.33
C ALA A 159 -8.71 24.60 -21.03
N GLY A 160 -8.55 25.49 -20.05
CA GLY A 160 -9.60 26.41 -19.59
C GLY A 160 -10.74 25.69 -18.88
N VAL A 161 -10.45 24.57 -18.21
CA VAL A 161 -11.40 23.74 -17.46
C VAL A 161 -11.17 23.92 -15.97
N ASP A 162 -12.23 24.19 -15.21
CA ASP A 162 -12.15 24.29 -13.76
C ASP A 162 -11.73 22.95 -13.12
N LEU A 163 -11.06 23.00 -11.98
CA LEU A 163 -10.71 21.82 -11.21
C LEU A 163 -11.95 21.13 -10.66
N PRO A 164 -11.96 19.79 -10.55
CA PRO A 164 -13.05 19.06 -9.92
C PRO A 164 -13.17 19.43 -8.44
N THR A 165 -14.40 19.53 -7.96
CA THR A 165 -14.75 19.84 -6.57
C THR A 165 -15.33 18.61 -5.87
N PRO A 166 -15.49 18.63 -4.55
CA PRO A 166 -16.18 17.56 -3.81
C PRO A 166 -17.63 17.28 -4.28
N ALA A 167 -18.25 18.21 -4.99
CA ALA A 167 -19.59 18.06 -5.55
C ALA A 167 -19.60 17.66 -7.04
N THR A 168 -18.45 17.42 -7.65
CA THR A 168 -18.36 17.01 -9.07
C THR A 168 -18.96 15.61 -9.27
N THR A 169 -19.90 15.49 -10.21
CA THR A 169 -20.50 14.20 -10.58
C THR A 169 -19.69 13.48 -11.67
N TRP A 170 -19.97 12.19 -11.88
CA TRP A 170 -19.32 11.41 -12.95
C TRP A 170 -19.60 12.00 -14.36
N ASP A 171 -20.82 12.52 -14.60
CA ASP A 171 -21.15 13.16 -15.88
C ASP A 171 -20.38 14.47 -16.07
N GLU A 172 -20.22 15.26 -14.99
CA GLU A 172 -19.41 16.47 -15.03
C GLU A 172 -17.93 16.15 -15.23
N LEU A 173 -17.40 15.13 -14.55
CA LEU A 173 -16.02 14.69 -14.68
C LEU A 173 -15.74 14.17 -16.11
N ALA A 174 -16.65 13.38 -16.69
CA ALA A 174 -16.55 12.92 -18.06
C ALA A 174 -16.52 14.09 -19.07
N ARG A 175 -17.37 15.12 -18.86
CA ARG A 175 -17.35 16.33 -19.68
C ARG A 175 -16.04 17.10 -19.54
N MET A 176 -15.53 17.31 -18.31
CA MET A 176 -14.23 17.93 -18.08
C MET A 176 -13.12 17.17 -18.79
N GLY A 177 -13.11 15.84 -18.70
CA GLY A 177 -12.16 14.99 -19.38
C GLY A 177 -12.18 15.15 -20.91
N LEU A 178 -13.38 15.20 -21.48
CA LEU A 178 -13.58 15.43 -22.92
C LEU A 178 -13.09 16.82 -23.34
N GLU A 179 -13.38 17.87 -22.56
CA GLU A 179 -12.97 19.25 -22.85
C GLU A 179 -11.44 19.37 -22.85
N ILE A 180 -10.74 18.78 -21.88
CA ILE A 180 -9.27 18.74 -21.83
C ILE A 180 -8.71 18.03 -23.07
N THR A 181 -9.28 16.89 -23.44
CA THR A 181 -8.85 16.13 -24.61
C THR A 181 -9.05 16.94 -25.90
N LYS A 182 -10.22 17.60 -26.04
CA LYS A 182 -10.55 18.45 -27.23
C LYS A 182 -9.73 19.73 -27.31
N ALA A 183 -9.30 20.28 -26.18
CA ALA A 183 -8.46 21.45 -26.14
C ALA A 183 -7.12 21.23 -26.91
N GLY A 184 -6.67 19.96 -26.98
CA GLY A 184 -5.55 19.54 -27.81
C GLY A 184 -4.21 20.21 -27.48
N LYS A 185 -4.08 20.76 -26.27
CA LYS A 185 -2.86 21.50 -25.84
C LYS A 185 -1.63 20.61 -25.75
N ARG A 186 -1.85 19.33 -25.47
CA ARG A 186 -0.79 18.30 -25.35
C ARG A 186 -1.09 17.16 -26.33
N LYS A 187 -0.12 16.78 -27.17
CA LYS A 187 -0.31 15.71 -28.17
C LYS A 187 -0.50 14.35 -27.51
N GLY A 188 -1.56 13.62 -27.89
CA GLY A 188 -1.87 12.29 -27.34
C GLY A 188 -2.14 12.30 -25.85
N TYR A 189 -2.79 13.37 -25.38
CA TYR A 189 -3.12 13.62 -23.98
C TYR A 189 -4.63 13.63 -23.80
N TYR A 190 -5.08 13.03 -22.72
CA TYR A 190 -6.49 12.86 -22.39
C TYR A 190 -6.81 13.49 -21.03
N GLY A 191 -8.08 13.84 -20.81
CA GLY A 191 -8.47 14.43 -19.53
C GLY A 191 -8.39 13.46 -18.37
N LEU A 192 -8.76 12.17 -18.57
CA LEU A 192 -8.82 11.20 -17.49
C LEU A 192 -7.97 9.96 -17.81
N SER A 193 -7.43 9.33 -16.76
CA SER A 193 -7.03 7.92 -16.81
C SER A 193 -8.27 7.04 -16.85
N ASP A 194 -8.17 5.83 -17.38
CA ASP A 194 -9.24 4.83 -17.28
C ASP A 194 -9.18 4.15 -15.92
N GLY A 195 -10.18 4.35 -15.09
CA GLY A 195 -10.28 3.79 -13.75
C GLY A 195 -11.07 2.48 -13.67
N SER A 196 -11.47 1.88 -14.81
CA SER A 196 -12.35 0.70 -14.82
C SER A 196 -11.78 -0.51 -14.07
N GLY A 197 -10.45 -0.65 -14.04
CA GLY A 197 -9.73 -1.71 -13.31
C GLY A 197 -9.24 -1.31 -11.91
N VAL A 198 -9.58 -0.11 -11.42
CA VAL A 198 -9.12 0.41 -10.13
C VAL A 198 -10.14 0.02 -9.03
N GLU A 199 -9.84 -1.04 -8.28
CA GLU A 199 -10.77 -1.59 -7.29
C GLU A 199 -11.21 -0.57 -6.20
N PRO A 200 -10.31 0.27 -5.61
CA PRO A 200 -10.76 1.28 -4.65
C PRO A 200 -11.72 2.33 -5.24
N LEU A 201 -11.67 2.55 -6.54
CA LEU A 201 -12.58 3.44 -7.24
C LEU A 201 -13.96 2.78 -7.47
N LEU A 202 -13.96 1.49 -7.86
CA LEU A 202 -15.19 0.67 -7.92
C LEU A 202 -15.84 0.59 -6.53
N GLU A 203 -15.05 0.36 -5.48
CA GLU A 203 -15.55 0.35 -4.09
C GLU A 203 -16.24 1.67 -3.73
N ASN A 204 -15.60 2.80 -4.02
CA ASN A 204 -16.17 4.11 -3.77
C ASN A 204 -17.51 4.31 -4.52
N TRP A 205 -17.58 3.90 -5.78
CA TRP A 205 -18.80 3.98 -6.59
C TRP A 205 -19.92 3.07 -6.06
N LEU A 206 -19.61 1.84 -5.64
CA LEU A 206 -20.56 0.92 -5.01
C LEU A 206 -21.10 1.47 -3.69
N ARG A 207 -20.22 2.02 -2.85
CA ARG A 207 -20.59 2.59 -1.55
C ARG A 207 -21.55 3.79 -1.67
N GLN A 208 -21.39 4.61 -2.68
CA GLN A 208 -22.34 5.69 -3.01
C GLN A 208 -23.73 5.15 -3.38
N ARG A 209 -23.81 3.91 -3.83
CA ARG A 209 -25.05 3.19 -4.16
C ARG A 209 -25.61 2.37 -2.98
N GLY A 210 -25.00 2.50 -1.80
CA GLY A 210 -25.37 1.71 -0.62
C GLY A 210 -24.94 0.25 -0.67
N LYS A 211 -24.01 -0.09 -1.57
CA LYS A 211 -23.41 -1.43 -1.72
C LYS A 211 -21.99 -1.48 -1.19
N ALA A 212 -21.32 -2.63 -1.29
CA ALA A 212 -19.93 -2.82 -0.89
C ALA A 212 -19.23 -3.79 -1.85
N LEU A 213 -17.92 -3.94 -1.75
CA LEU A 213 -17.19 -5.02 -2.44
C LEU A 213 -17.52 -6.38 -1.82
N PHE A 214 -17.46 -6.44 -0.47
CA PHE A 214 -17.63 -7.68 0.28
C PHE A 214 -18.61 -7.48 1.44
N THR A 215 -19.31 -8.54 1.77
CA THR A 215 -20.13 -8.63 2.98
C THR A 215 -19.23 -8.91 4.20
N ALA A 216 -19.76 -8.73 5.39
CA ALA A 216 -19.03 -9.03 6.63
C ALA A 216 -18.65 -10.52 6.77
N ASP A 217 -19.37 -11.42 6.14
CA ASP A 217 -19.08 -12.87 6.07
C ASP A 217 -18.19 -13.25 4.87
N GLY A 218 -17.61 -12.26 4.19
CA GLY A 218 -16.57 -12.45 3.17
C GLY A 218 -17.07 -12.83 1.79
N LYS A 219 -18.35 -12.64 1.49
CA LYS A 219 -18.93 -12.88 0.16
C LYS A 219 -18.92 -11.60 -0.68
N ILE A 220 -19.09 -11.73 -2.00
CA ILE A 220 -19.32 -10.60 -2.89
C ILE A 220 -20.61 -9.87 -2.50
N ALA A 221 -20.59 -8.53 -2.49
CA ALA A 221 -21.70 -7.69 -2.05
C ALA A 221 -22.28 -6.79 -3.16
N TYR A 222 -21.98 -7.09 -4.41
CA TYR A 222 -22.52 -6.46 -5.61
C TYR A 222 -22.89 -7.53 -6.64
N ASP A 223 -23.66 -7.16 -7.66
CA ASP A 223 -24.15 -8.10 -8.65
C ASP A 223 -23.65 -7.79 -10.09
N ALA A 224 -24.02 -8.64 -11.03
CA ALA A 224 -23.61 -8.51 -12.42
C ALA A 224 -24.10 -7.21 -13.09
N ASN A 225 -25.24 -6.66 -12.64
CA ASN A 225 -25.74 -5.39 -13.18
C ASN A 225 -24.87 -4.22 -12.70
N ASP A 226 -24.38 -4.24 -11.45
CA ASP A 226 -23.44 -3.23 -10.97
C ASP A 226 -22.16 -3.25 -11.79
N GLY A 227 -21.61 -4.44 -12.06
CA GLY A 227 -20.44 -4.60 -12.91
C GLY A 227 -20.68 -4.10 -14.34
N ALA A 228 -21.85 -4.44 -14.90
CA ALA A 228 -22.25 -3.98 -16.25
C ALA A 228 -22.36 -2.44 -16.33
N GLU A 229 -23.03 -1.80 -15.37
CA GLU A 229 -23.15 -0.34 -15.31
C GLU A 229 -21.78 0.34 -15.13
N TRP A 230 -20.91 -0.23 -14.29
CA TRP A 230 -19.54 0.25 -14.10
C TRP A 230 -18.75 0.21 -15.41
N PHE A 231 -18.73 -0.91 -16.11
CA PHE A 231 -18.00 -1.06 -17.36
C PHE A 231 -18.61 -0.23 -18.50
N ALA A 232 -19.94 -0.13 -18.56
CA ALA A 232 -20.62 0.71 -19.56
C ALA A 232 -20.26 2.20 -19.40
N MET A 233 -20.20 2.70 -18.17
CA MET A 233 -19.77 4.07 -17.88
C MET A 233 -18.37 4.34 -18.42
N TRP A 234 -17.40 3.46 -18.15
CA TRP A 234 -16.03 3.60 -18.62
C TRP A 234 -15.89 3.40 -20.14
N GLN A 235 -16.65 2.46 -20.70
CA GLN A 235 -16.69 2.28 -22.16
C GLN A 235 -17.13 3.57 -22.84
N LYS A 236 -18.20 4.19 -22.35
CA LYS A 236 -18.66 5.49 -22.89
C LYS A 236 -17.58 6.58 -22.77
N MET A 237 -16.87 6.68 -21.65
CA MET A 237 -15.79 7.66 -21.48
C MET A 237 -14.65 7.43 -22.48
N ARG A 238 -14.32 6.18 -22.82
CA ARG A 238 -13.32 5.86 -23.85
C ARG A 238 -13.82 6.23 -25.26
N GLU A 239 -15.04 5.86 -25.60
CA GLU A 239 -15.68 6.18 -26.88
C GLU A 239 -15.76 7.70 -27.11
N ASP A 240 -16.14 8.45 -26.08
CA ASP A 240 -16.21 9.92 -26.10
C ASP A 240 -14.81 10.57 -26.03
N LYS A 241 -13.75 9.81 -25.80
CA LYS A 241 -12.37 10.29 -25.57
C LYS A 241 -12.21 11.18 -24.33
N ALA A 242 -13.04 10.99 -23.34
CA ALA A 242 -12.90 11.66 -22.05
C ALA A 242 -11.73 11.07 -21.23
N CYS A 243 -11.46 9.77 -21.38
CA CYS A 243 -10.33 9.08 -20.78
C CYS A 243 -9.39 8.46 -21.82
N VAL A 244 -8.24 7.99 -21.37
CA VAL A 244 -7.26 7.29 -22.20
C VAL A 244 -7.87 6.04 -22.86
N PRO A 245 -7.44 5.69 -24.08
CA PRO A 245 -7.82 4.43 -24.73
C PRO A 245 -7.13 3.24 -24.08
N ALA A 246 -7.62 2.04 -24.41
CA ALA A 246 -7.18 0.78 -23.81
C ALA A 246 -5.67 0.52 -23.91
N ASP A 247 -5.06 0.83 -25.06
CA ASP A 247 -3.64 0.63 -25.32
C ASP A 247 -2.74 1.52 -24.44
N ILE A 248 -3.20 2.71 -24.05
CA ILE A 248 -2.50 3.57 -23.09
C ILE A 248 -2.72 3.06 -21.67
N GLN A 249 -3.95 2.70 -21.28
CA GLN A 249 -4.23 2.21 -19.96
C GLN A 249 -3.51 0.88 -19.65
N ALA A 250 -3.34 0.01 -20.63
CA ALA A 250 -2.62 -1.25 -20.49
C ALA A 250 -1.12 -1.10 -20.14
N LEU A 251 -0.56 0.10 -20.27
CA LEU A 251 0.82 0.40 -19.82
C LEU A 251 0.89 0.60 -18.30
N ASP A 252 -0.23 0.82 -17.63
CA ASP A 252 -0.29 1.05 -16.20
C ASP A 252 -0.06 -0.26 -15.42
N GLN A 253 1.07 -0.33 -14.72
CA GLN A 253 1.39 -1.42 -13.80
C GLN A 253 0.85 -1.16 -12.37
N PHE A 254 -0.11 -0.26 -12.23
CA PHE A 254 -0.69 0.19 -10.97
C PHE A 254 0.36 0.69 -9.95
N ASN A 255 1.36 1.39 -10.48
CA ASN A 255 2.36 2.13 -9.72
C ASN A 255 2.41 3.60 -10.19
N ILE A 256 3.08 4.43 -9.41
CA ILE A 256 3.14 5.87 -9.68
C ILE A 256 3.82 6.15 -11.02
N GLU A 257 4.91 5.44 -11.31
CA GLU A 257 5.80 5.67 -12.44
C GLU A 257 5.16 5.35 -13.80
N THR A 258 4.27 4.34 -13.83
CA THR A 258 3.62 3.86 -15.05
C THR A 258 2.18 4.36 -15.23
N SER A 259 1.67 5.14 -14.28
CA SER A 259 0.32 5.70 -14.41
C SER A 259 0.22 6.64 -15.63
N PRO A 260 -0.93 6.70 -16.31
CA PRO A 260 -1.11 7.61 -17.45
C PRO A 260 -0.80 9.08 -17.13
N LEU A 261 -1.05 9.52 -15.88
CA LEU A 261 -0.68 10.85 -15.42
C LEU A 261 0.84 11.06 -15.46
N SER A 262 1.60 10.15 -14.88
CA SER A 262 3.06 10.24 -14.81
C SER A 262 3.75 10.02 -16.16
N LEU A 263 3.13 9.23 -17.03
CA LEU A 263 3.58 9.08 -18.43
C LEU A 263 3.23 10.28 -19.32
N GLY A 264 2.58 11.32 -18.79
CA GLY A 264 2.15 12.49 -19.55
C GLY A 264 1.10 12.16 -20.60
N LYS A 265 0.17 11.25 -20.29
CA LYS A 265 -0.92 10.79 -21.15
C LYS A 265 -2.29 11.22 -20.67
N ALA A 266 -2.45 11.51 -19.36
CA ALA A 266 -3.71 11.94 -18.78
C ALA A 266 -3.52 13.08 -17.78
N ALA A 267 -4.56 13.89 -17.57
CA ALA A 267 -4.59 14.95 -16.58
C ALA A 267 -4.92 14.44 -15.17
N THR A 268 -5.38 13.19 -15.05
CA THR A 268 -5.73 12.59 -13.77
C THR A 268 -5.15 11.18 -13.60
N SER A 269 -5.10 10.71 -12.34
CA SER A 269 -4.90 9.32 -11.97
C SER A 269 -5.68 9.02 -10.69
N TYR A 270 -5.94 7.74 -10.42
CA TYR A 270 -6.65 7.30 -9.21
C TYR A 270 -5.67 6.61 -8.28
N ALA A 271 -5.59 7.07 -7.04
CA ALA A 271 -4.59 6.61 -6.09
C ALA A 271 -5.06 6.82 -4.64
N HIS A 272 -4.16 6.69 -3.68
CA HIS A 272 -4.42 7.06 -2.29
C HIS A 272 -3.75 8.39 -1.95
N SER A 273 -4.35 9.14 -1.02
CA SER A 273 -3.93 10.50 -0.67
C SER A 273 -2.44 10.62 -0.30
N ASN A 274 -1.89 9.63 0.37
CA ASN A 274 -0.47 9.59 0.75
C ASN A 274 0.50 9.44 -0.44
N GLN A 275 0.00 9.06 -1.63
CA GLN A 275 0.82 8.92 -2.83
C GLN A 275 1.09 10.27 -3.53
N LEU A 276 0.44 11.36 -3.10
CA LEU A 276 0.67 12.71 -3.65
C LEU A 276 2.16 13.07 -3.69
N VAL A 277 2.89 12.76 -2.62
CA VAL A 277 4.34 13.03 -2.54
C VAL A 277 5.11 12.31 -3.65
N GLY A 278 4.77 11.04 -3.91
CA GLY A 278 5.39 10.27 -4.98
C GLY A 278 5.02 10.78 -6.38
N TYR A 279 3.75 11.09 -6.60
CA TYR A 279 3.30 11.68 -7.87
C TYR A 279 3.98 13.02 -8.15
N GLN A 280 4.04 13.92 -7.15
CA GLN A 280 4.69 15.22 -7.34
C GLN A 280 6.21 15.09 -7.57
N ALA A 281 6.87 14.11 -6.98
CA ALA A 281 8.31 13.93 -7.13
C ALA A 281 8.75 13.66 -8.58
N ILE A 282 7.89 13.04 -9.39
CA ILE A 282 8.20 12.68 -10.79
C ILE A 282 7.45 13.54 -11.81
N ASN A 283 6.47 14.34 -11.38
CA ASN A 283 5.73 15.24 -12.25
C ASN A 283 6.24 16.67 -12.09
N LYS A 284 6.48 17.34 -13.23
CA LYS A 284 6.91 18.76 -13.27
C LYS A 284 5.76 19.70 -12.95
N ASP A 285 4.56 19.35 -13.41
CA ASP A 285 3.35 20.12 -13.17
C ASP A 285 2.86 19.91 -11.74
N LYS A 286 2.16 20.90 -11.20
CA LYS A 286 1.55 20.82 -9.88
C LYS A 286 0.44 19.78 -9.87
N ILE A 287 0.57 18.77 -8.99
CA ILE A 287 -0.45 17.75 -8.74
C ILE A 287 -1.18 18.08 -7.43
N VAL A 288 -2.49 17.98 -7.45
CA VAL A 288 -3.34 18.16 -6.26
C VAL A 288 -4.24 16.94 -6.05
N LEU A 289 -4.80 16.84 -4.83
CA LEU A 289 -5.78 15.82 -4.48
C LEU A 289 -7.20 16.33 -4.74
N SER A 290 -8.04 15.47 -5.28
CA SER A 290 -9.49 15.66 -5.36
C SER A 290 -10.22 14.41 -4.88
N SER A 291 -11.44 14.57 -4.36
CA SER A 291 -12.30 13.42 -4.08
C SER A 291 -12.76 12.78 -5.39
N HIS A 292 -13.20 11.52 -5.29
CA HIS A 292 -13.85 10.85 -6.42
C HIS A 292 -15.19 11.50 -6.74
N ALA A 293 -15.57 11.44 -8.01
CA ALA A 293 -16.83 11.97 -8.49
C ALA A 293 -18.05 11.29 -7.82
N LEU A 294 -19.12 12.03 -7.67
CA LEU A 294 -20.39 11.57 -7.12
C LEU A 294 -21.27 10.95 -8.22
N ILE A 295 -22.08 9.96 -7.87
CA ILE A 295 -23.08 9.40 -8.80
C ILE A 295 -24.23 10.38 -9.05
N SER A 296 -24.51 11.30 -8.11
CA SER A 296 -25.45 12.41 -8.23
C SER A 296 -25.08 13.51 -7.23
N LYS A 297 -25.64 14.71 -7.39
CA LYS A 297 -25.42 15.84 -6.46
C LYS A 297 -25.84 15.56 -5.02
N ASP A 298 -26.81 14.66 -4.84
CA ASP A 298 -27.35 14.30 -3.51
C ASP A 298 -26.74 13.01 -2.96
N ALA A 299 -25.78 12.40 -3.68
CA ALA A 299 -25.16 11.17 -3.25
C ALA A 299 -24.30 11.39 -2.00
N LYS A 300 -24.39 10.46 -1.06
CA LYS A 300 -23.40 10.37 0.01
C LYS A 300 -22.07 9.93 -0.60
N GLY A 301 -20.96 10.48 -0.12
CA GLY A 301 -19.65 10.06 -0.59
C GLY A 301 -19.36 8.59 -0.25
N GLY A 302 -18.52 7.96 -1.08
CA GLY A 302 -18.10 6.56 -0.88
C GLY A 302 -16.74 6.43 -0.18
N HIS A 303 -16.13 7.53 0.24
CA HIS A 303 -14.82 7.53 0.90
C HIS A 303 -14.88 6.96 2.31
N TYR A 304 -13.72 6.58 2.83
CA TYR A 304 -13.48 6.26 4.23
C TYR A 304 -12.02 6.51 4.58
N ARG A 305 -11.73 6.68 5.86
CA ARG A 305 -10.36 6.71 6.36
C ARG A 305 -9.91 5.29 6.69
N LYS A 306 -8.84 4.83 6.08
CA LYS A 306 -8.32 3.49 6.33
C LYS A 306 -6.87 3.53 6.82
N PRO A 307 -6.40 2.46 7.49
CA PRO A 307 -4.98 2.23 7.59
C PRO A 307 -4.35 2.26 6.20
N SER A 308 -3.36 3.12 6.00
CA SER A 308 -2.74 3.26 4.68
C SER A 308 -2.03 1.98 4.27
N MET A 309 -1.32 1.41 5.21
CA MET A 309 -0.60 0.16 5.21
C MET A 309 -0.14 -0.15 6.64
N PHE A 310 0.35 -1.35 6.86
CA PHE A 310 0.89 -1.77 8.14
C PHE A 310 2.36 -2.17 8.01
N PHE A 311 3.09 -2.15 9.12
CA PHE A 311 4.17 -3.09 9.31
C PHE A 311 3.69 -4.24 10.18
N SER A 312 3.98 -5.45 9.70
CA SER A 312 3.76 -6.72 10.38
C SER A 312 5.10 -7.41 10.64
N VAL A 313 5.16 -8.24 11.65
CA VAL A 313 6.33 -9.06 11.96
C VAL A 313 6.08 -10.48 11.47
N SER A 314 7.07 -11.08 10.81
CA SER A 314 6.98 -12.46 10.31
C SER A 314 6.87 -13.46 11.45
N ALA A 315 6.01 -14.47 11.31
CA ALA A 315 5.99 -15.61 12.24
C ALA A 315 7.27 -16.48 12.17
N LYS A 316 8.13 -16.26 11.17
CA LYS A 316 9.38 -17.01 10.96
C LYS A 316 10.63 -16.24 11.36
N THR A 317 10.50 -15.01 11.83
CA THR A 317 11.65 -14.26 12.34
C THR A 317 12.24 -14.94 13.58
N SER A 318 13.56 -14.89 13.70
CA SER A 318 14.27 -15.39 14.89
C SER A 318 14.17 -14.43 16.08
N ASP A 319 13.87 -13.14 15.81
CA ASP A 319 13.76 -12.10 16.84
C ASP A 319 12.52 -11.23 16.60
N PRO A 320 11.32 -11.69 17.00
CA PRO A 320 10.10 -10.92 16.84
C PRO A 320 10.05 -9.65 17.70
N GLU A 321 10.78 -9.61 18.80
CA GLU A 321 10.87 -8.41 19.65
C GLU A 321 11.67 -7.29 18.95
N LEU A 322 12.77 -7.62 18.28
CA LEU A 322 13.52 -6.67 17.47
C LEU A 322 12.67 -6.12 16.32
N GLY A 323 11.89 -7.00 15.67
CA GLY A 323 10.90 -6.59 14.68
C GLY A 323 9.89 -5.59 15.24
N ALA A 324 9.31 -5.87 16.41
CA ALA A 324 8.37 -4.97 17.10
C ALA A 324 9.04 -3.65 17.52
N LYS A 325 10.29 -3.67 18.00
CA LYS A 325 11.08 -2.46 18.33
C LYS A 325 11.28 -1.57 17.09
N TYR A 326 11.62 -2.17 15.95
CA TYR A 326 11.74 -1.42 14.69
C TYR A 326 10.41 -0.80 14.28
N VAL A 327 9.31 -1.56 14.35
CA VAL A 327 7.97 -1.06 14.04
C VAL A 327 7.60 0.12 14.95
N ASN A 328 7.83 -0.01 16.26
CA ASN A 328 7.55 1.07 17.21
C ASN A 328 8.39 2.32 16.91
N PHE A 329 9.69 2.16 16.66
CA PHE A 329 10.57 3.26 16.27
C PHE A 329 10.04 3.96 15.02
N PHE A 330 9.65 3.18 14.01
CA PHE A 330 9.18 3.71 12.73
C PHE A 330 7.93 4.60 12.87
N VAL A 331 7.02 4.27 13.80
CA VAL A 331 5.73 4.98 13.95
C VAL A 331 5.71 5.99 15.10
N LYS A 332 6.69 5.97 16.02
CA LYS A 332 6.68 6.79 17.23
C LYS A 332 7.86 7.76 17.35
N ASP A 333 8.99 7.47 16.69
CA ASP A 333 10.16 8.32 16.81
C ASP A 333 9.96 9.64 16.05
N PRO A 334 10.17 10.82 16.69
CA PRO A 334 9.93 12.11 16.06
C PRO A 334 10.88 12.40 14.88
N GLU A 335 12.12 11.93 14.92
CA GLU A 335 13.08 12.14 13.83
C GLU A 335 12.75 11.20 12.65
N ALA A 336 12.33 9.96 12.94
CA ALA A 336 11.78 9.09 11.91
C ALA A 336 10.55 9.72 11.24
N ALA A 337 9.64 10.30 12.02
CA ALA A 337 8.46 10.98 11.51
C ALA A 337 8.79 12.15 10.57
N LYS A 338 9.79 12.98 10.90
CA LYS A 338 10.25 14.08 10.04
C LYS A 338 10.81 13.57 8.71
N ILE A 339 11.51 12.44 8.71
CA ILE A 339 12.04 11.81 7.49
C ILE A 339 10.89 11.24 6.65
N LEU A 340 9.92 10.57 7.27
CA LEU A 340 8.81 9.92 6.61
C LEU A 340 7.78 10.94 6.08
N GLY A 341 7.53 12.00 6.83
CA GLY A 341 6.46 12.95 6.54
C GLY A 341 5.11 12.22 6.52
N VAL A 342 4.29 12.52 5.53
CA VAL A 342 2.98 11.87 5.30
C VAL A 342 2.98 10.92 4.11
N GLU A 343 4.15 10.50 3.63
CA GLU A 343 4.26 9.63 2.44
C GLU A 343 3.55 8.28 2.64
N ARG A 344 3.53 7.76 3.88
CA ARG A 344 2.77 6.56 4.24
C ARG A 344 1.40 6.84 4.87
N GLY A 345 0.90 8.04 4.76
CA GLY A 345 -0.33 8.49 5.37
C GLY A 345 -0.11 9.45 6.53
N VAL A 346 -1.21 10.01 7.01
CA VAL A 346 -1.20 10.89 8.19
C VAL A 346 -0.89 10.04 9.43
N PRO A 347 0.17 10.33 10.21
CA PRO A 347 0.55 9.53 11.37
C PRO A 347 -0.61 9.35 12.36
N GLU A 348 -0.76 8.15 12.92
CA GLU A 348 -1.84 7.83 13.86
C GLU A 348 -1.56 8.34 15.27
N SER A 349 -0.29 8.44 15.66
CA SER A 349 0.10 9.00 16.95
C SER A 349 -0.16 10.50 17.01
N ALA A 350 -0.95 10.94 17.98
CA ALA A 350 -1.24 12.35 18.19
C ALA A 350 0.04 13.15 18.50
N SER A 351 0.90 12.62 19.36
CA SER A 351 2.18 13.26 19.70
C SER A 351 3.13 13.38 18.50
N VAL A 352 3.13 12.37 17.60
CA VAL A 352 3.91 12.42 16.36
C VAL A 352 3.35 13.46 15.41
N ARG A 353 2.02 13.57 15.27
CA ARG A 353 1.40 14.61 14.44
C ARG A 353 1.75 16.02 14.91
N GLU A 354 1.71 16.26 16.21
CA GLU A 354 2.11 17.56 16.80
C GLU A 354 3.57 17.89 16.51
N ALA A 355 4.47 16.92 16.67
CA ALA A 355 5.90 17.10 16.37
C ALA A 355 6.17 17.31 14.88
N LEU A 356 5.37 16.67 14.00
CA LEU A 356 5.52 16.74 12.56
C LEU A 356 4.94 18.01 11.95
N ALA A 357 3.83 18.53 12.49
CA ALA A 357 3.07 19.64 11.91
C ALA A 357 3.91 20.86 11.50
N PRO A 358 4.87 21.35 12.31
CA PRO A 358 5.70 22.51 11.95
C PRO A 358 6.63 22.24 10.76
N SER A 359 6.97 20.98 10.50
CA SER A 359 7.92 20.56 9.45
C SER A 359 7.24 20.10 8.16
N LEU A 360 5.90 20.04 8.10
CA LEU A 360 5.19 19.67 6.91
C LEU A 360 5.40 20.70 5.79
N ASP A 361 5.83 20.21 4.65
CA ASP A 361 5.80 20.95 3.39
C ASP A 361 4.36 21.11 2.87
N ASP A 362 4.22 21.80 1.74
CA ASP A 362 2.90 22.03 1.13
C ASP A 362 2.18 20.73 0.74
N LEU A 363 2.92 19.71 0.32
CA LEU A 363 2.36 18.40 -0.04
C LEU A 363 1.85 17.65 1.20
N GLY A 364 2.62 17.70 2.28
CA GLY A 364 2.24 17.11 3.55
C GLY A 364 0.99 17.77 4.14
N ARG A 365 0.91 19.11 4.07
CA ARG A 365 -0.28 19.85 4.47
C ARG A 365 -1.47 19.49 3.60
N ALA A 366 -1.32 19.46 2.28
CA ALA A 366 -2.41 19.10 1.37
C ALA A 366 -2.94 17.67 1.62
N ALA A 367 -2.06 16.70 1.90
CA ALA A 367 -2.49 15.34 2.24
C ALA A 367 -3.24 15.29 3.58
N LEU A 368 -2.75 16.02 4.60
CA LEU A 368 -3.41 16.13 5.90
C LEU A 368 -4.78 16.79 5.77
N GLU A 369 -4.86 17.91 5.08
CA GLU A 369 -6.10 18.67 4.84
C GLU A 369 -7.11 17.82 4.07
N TYR A 370 -6.67 17.10 3.04
CA TYR A 370 -7.53 16.20 2.26
C TYR A 370 -8.18 15.13 3.15
N VAL A 371 -7.37 14.37 3.89
CA VAL A 371 -7.87 13.27 4.74
C VAL A 371 -8.78 13.80 5.86
N SER A 372 -8.42 14.95 6.43
CA SER A 372 -9.22 15.58 7.50
C SER A 372 -10.48 16.25 6.96
N GLY A 373 -10.43 16.76 5.73
CA GLY A 373 -11.51 17.52 5.07
C GLY A 373 -12.55 16.67 4.35
N LEU A 374 -12.42 15.34 4.32
CA LEU A 374 -13.40 14.47 3.65
C LEU A 374 -14.82 14.60 4.20
N GLY A 375 -14.97 14.93 5.50
CA GLY A 375 -16.26 15.28 6.10
C GLY A 375 -17.38 14.30 5.75
N ALA A 376 -18.47 14.81 5.18
CA ALA A 376 -19.64 14.02 4.79
C ALA A 376 -19.38 13.04 3.62
N LEU A 377 -18.24 13.14 2.92
CA LEU A 377 -17.86 12.19 1.88
C LEU A 377 -17.29 10.87 2.44
N ALA A 378 -16.89 10.87 3.72
CA ALA A 378 -16.34 9.69 4.38
C ALA A 378 -17.43 9.00 5.23
N GLY A 379 -17.54 7.68 5.05
CA GLY A 379 -18.33 6.79 5.89
C GLY A 379 -17.44 5.85 6.72
N ASP A 380 -18.09 4.87 7.33
CA ASP A 380 -17.41 3.87 8.16
C ASP A 380 -16.38 3.04 7.38
N LEU A 381 -15.36 2.57 8.10
CA LEU A 381 -14.39 1.62 7.55
C LEU A 381 -15.15 0.32 7.15
N PRO A 382 -14.99 -0.16 5.91
CA PRO A 382 -15.58 -1.44 5.51
C PRO A 382 -14.99 -2.59 6.33
N PRO A 383 -15.67 -3.73 6.41
CA PRO A 383 -15.10 -4.93 7.01
C PRO A 383 -13.75 -5.30 6.38
N PRO A 384 -12.84 -5.95 7.13
CA PRO A 384 -11.62 -6.47 6.53
C PRO A 384 -11.92 -7.33 5.31
N PRO A 385 -11.20 -7.12 4.20
CA PRO A 385 -11.41 -7.94 3.00
C PRO A 385 -11.20 -9.43 3.30
N PRO A 386 -11.97 -10.33 2.68
CA PRO A 386 -11.85 -11.76 2.88
C PRO A 386 -10.55 -12.32 2.29
N SER A 387 -10.23 -13.56 2.66
CA SER A 387 -9.23 -14.36 1.92
C SER A 387 -9.59 -14.39 0.43
N GLY A 388 -8.61 -14.22 -0.45
CA GLY A 388 -8.84 -14.12 -1.90
C GLY A 388 -9.14 -12.71 -2.43
N ALA A 389 -9.29 -11.69 -1.57
CA ALA A 389 -9.56 -10.32 -2.03
C ALA A 389 -8.48 -9.77 -2.99
N GLY A 390 -7.22 -10.14 -2.78
CA GLY A 390 -6.15 -9.77 -3.72
C GLY A 390 -6.28 -10.42 -5.09
N GLU A 391 -6.73 -11.67 -5.15
CA GLU A 391 -7.00 -12.36 -6.42
C GLU A 391 -8.24 -11.76 -7.10
N ALA A 392 -9.26 -11.35 -6.34
CA ALA A 392 -10.43 -10.65 -6.84
C ALA A 392 -10.08 -9.30 -7.49
N GLU A 393 -9.13 -8.54 -6.93
CA GLU A 393 -8.61 -7.33 -7.57
C GLU A 393 -7.96 -7.62 -8.93
N LEU A 394 -7.16 -8.68 -9.02
CA LEU A 394 -6.55 -9.08 -10.29
C LEU A 394 -7.60 -9.52 -11.32
N ALA A 395 -8.69 -10.16 -10.88
CA ALA A 395 -9.81 -10.49 -11.74
C ALA A 395 -10.50 -9.22 -12.28
N LEU A 396 -10.76 -8.22 -11.43
CA LEU A 396 -11.30 -6.93 -11.88
C LEU A 396 -10.43 -6.29 -12.96
N ARG A 397 -9.11 -6.23 -12.75
CA ARG A 397 -8.16 -5.65 -13.73
C ARG A 397 -8.23 -6.34 -15.07
N ARG A 398 -8.18 -7.68 -15.06
CA ARG A 398 -8.24 -8.49 -16.28
C ARG A 398 -9.56 -8.31 -17.02
N VAL A 399 -10.69 -8.35 -16.31
CA VAL A 399 -12.00 -8.16 -16.94
C VAL A 399 -12.17 -6.75 -17.49
N ALA A 400 -11.72 -5.73 -16.75
CA ALA A 400 -11.71 -4.35 -17.21
C ALA A 400 -10.90 -4.18 -18.50
N GLU A 401 -9.74 -4.83 -18.60
CA GLU A 401 -8.91 -4.82 -19.80
C GLU A 401 -9.62 -5.54 -20.97
N GLN A 402 -10.24 -6.69 -20.75
CA GLN A 402 -11.02 -7.39 -21.78
C GLN A 402 -12.18 -6.55 -22.31
N VAL A 403 -12.89 -5.83 -21.43
CA VAL A 403 -13.93 -4.88 -21.86
C VAL A 403 -13.34 -3.69 -22.61
N ALA A 404 -12.22 -3.13 -22.14
CA ALA A 404 -11.57 -1.99 -22.77
C ALA A 404 -11.08 -2.30 -24.19
N PHE A 405 -10.58 -3.52 -24.44
CA PHE A 405 -10.20 -4.00 -25.78
C PHE A 405 -11.35 -4.58 -26.60
N GLY A 406 -12.59 -4.54 -26.12
CA GLY A 406 -13.78 -5.04 -26.82
C GLY A 406 -13.86 -6.56 -26.97
N GLN A 407 -13.12 -7.30 -26.14
CA GLN A 407 -13.22 -8.78 -26.07
C GLN A 407 -14.51 -9.22 -25.35
N LEU A 408 -14.98 -8.39 -24.43
CA LEU A 408 -16.27 -8.53 -23.74
C LEU A 408 -17.05 -7.23 -23.90
N ASP A 409 -18.36 -7.31 -24.03
CA ASP A 409 -19.21 -6.15 -23.82
C ASP A 409 -19.37 -5.86 -22.32
N ALA A 410 -19.93 -4.71 -21.96
CA ALA A 410 -20.07 -4.32 -20.56
C ALA A 410 -20.92 -5.30 -19.73
N LYS A 411 -21.96 -5.90 -20.33
CA LYS A 411 -22.80 -6.89 -19.65
C LYS A 411 -22.03 -8.18 -19.39
N GLN A 412 -21.36 -8.70 -20.41
CA GLN A 412 -20.51 -9.88 -20.29
C GLN A 412 -19.38 -9.64 -19.26
N GLY A 413 -18.81 -8.42 -19.26
CA GLY A 413 -17.81 -8.01 -18.25
C GLY A 413 -18.35 -8.09 -16.84
N GLY A 414 -19.55 -7.57 -16.57
CA GLY A 414 -20.20 -7.64 -15.27
C GLY A 414 -20.49 -9.08 -14.83
N GLU A 415 -21.01 -9.91 -15.72
CA GLU A 415 -21.28 -11.35 -15.46
C GLU A 415 -19.97 -12.11 -15.17
N THR A 416 -18.95 -11.89 -15.98
CA THR A 416 -17.63 -12.53 -15.82
C THR A 416 -16.98 -12.15 -14.51
N LEU A 417 -16.97 -10.86 -14.17
CA LEU A 417 -16.39 -10.37 -12.92
C LEU A 417 -17.04 -11.02 -11.69
N VAL A 418 -18.38 -11.00 -11.62
CA VAL A 418 -19.10 -11.57 -10.47
C VAL A 418 -18.87 -13.07 -10.35
N ASN A 419 -18.89 -13.80 -11.46
CA ASN A 419 -18.64 -15.24 -11.46
C ASN A 419 -17.23 -15.58 -10.99
N GLU A 420 -16.21 -14.89 -11.51
CA GLU A 420 -14.82 -15.13 -11.12
C GLU A 420 -14.56 -14.77 -9.66
N VAL A 421 -15.01 -13.59 -9.21
CA VAL A 421 -14.86 -13.17 -7.80
C VAL A 421 -15.57 -14.15 -6.87
N THR A 422 -16.78 -14.60 -7.21
CA THR A 422 -17.51 -15.61 -6.42
C THR A 422 -16.73 -16.93 -6.32
N GLN A 423 -16.14 -17.40 -7.42
CA GLN A 423 -15.31 -18.60 -7.41
C GLN A 423 -14.03 -18.42 -6.56
N ILE A 424 -13.37 -17.28 -6.68
CA ILE A 424 -12.17 -16.97 -5.89
C ILE A 424 -12.50 -17.02 -4.39
N LEU A 425 -13.53 -16.31 -3.98
CA LEU A 425 -13.92 -16.22 -2.56
C LEU A 425 -14.44 -17.56 -1.99
N SER A 426 -14.93 -18.48 -2.84
CA SER A 426 -15.38 -19.80 -2.39
C SER A 426 -14.25 -20.77 -2.03
N ARG A 427 -12.98 -20.43 -2.35
CA ARG A 427 -11.81 -21.27 -2.08
C ARG A 427 -11.12 -20.92 -0.75
N GLY A 428 -11.44 -19.80 -0.15
CA GLY A 428 -10.84 -19.26 1.09
C GLY A 428 -11.75 -19.36 2.27
#